data_9687db54eeae0cb9149aa981ec4b76f6
#
_entry.id   9687db54eeae0cb9149aa981ec4b76f6
#
_cell.length_a   1.000
_cell.length_b   1.000
_cell.length_c   1.000
_cell.angle_alpha   90.00
_cell.angle_beta   90.00
_cell.angle_gamma   90.00
#
_symmetry.space_group_name_H-M   'P 1'
#
loop_
_entity.id
_entity.type
_entity.pdbx_description
1 polymer ?
#
loop_
_entity_poly.entity_id
_entity_poly.type
_entity_poly.pdbx_seq_one_letter_code
_entity_poly.pdbx_strand_id
1 'polypeptide(L)'
;MAQNRKKVLVLGAGYAGLQAVTKLQKEISANEAEITLVNKNKYHYEATWLHEASAGTLNYEDLIYPIESVIDKNKVNFINAEVTKIDRNAKKVETTHGIFEYDILVVALGFESETFGINGMKEHAFQIENIHTARELSRHIEDKFANYAASKEKDENDLAILVGGAGFTGIEFLGELTDRIPELCNKYGVDQNKVRITCVEAMPKIL
;
A
#
# COMPACT_ATOMS: atom_id res chain seq x y z
N MET A 1 19.29 -40.06 -9.55
CA MET A 1 17.89 -39.85 -9.17
C MET A 1 17.72 -38.36 -8.95
N ALA A 2 16.83 -37.70 -9.66
CA ALA A 2 16.55 -36.27 -9.41
C ALA A 2 16.00 -36.15 -8.00
N GLN A 3 16.72 -35.49 -7.12
CA GLN A 3 16.27 -35.21 -5.75
C GLN A 3 15.03 -34.32 -5.89
N ASN A 4 13.87 -34.81 -5.35
CA ASN A 4 12.62 -34.08 -5.42
C ASN A 4 12.71 -32.87 -4.48
N ARG A 5 13.13 -31.71 -5.04
CA ARG A 5 13.31 -30.47 -4.30
C ARG A 5 11.94 -30.01 -3.78
N LYS A 6 11.90 -29.52 -2.54
CA LYS A 6 10.69 -28.94 -1.96
C LYS A 6 10.33 -27.64 -2.68
N LYS A 7 9.06 -27.49 -3.04
CA LYS A 7 8.53 -26.26 -3.63
C LYS A 7 8.06 -25.31 -2.53
N VAL A 8 8.77 -24.21 -2.36
CA VAL A 8 8.40 -23.12 -1.43
C VAL A 8 7.81 -21.99 -2.23
N LEU A 9 6.52 -21.70 -1.98
CA LEU A 9 5.78 -20.63 -2.64
C LEU A 9 5.52 -19.50 -1.66
N VAL A 10 5.99 -18.30 -1.99
CA VAL A 10 5.80 -17.09 -1.20
C VAL A 10 4.86 -16.14 -1.96
N LEU A 11 3.75 -15.77 -1.34
CA LEU A 11 2.74 -14.89 -1.92
C LEU A 11 2.84 -13.51 -1.31
N GLY A 12 3.14 -12.52 -2.15
CA GLY A 12 3.32 -11.12 -1.75
C GLY A 12 4.78 -10.77 -1.46
N ALA A 13 5.19 -9.58 -1.93
CA ALA A 13 6.51 -9.01 -1.75
C ALA A 13 6.46 -7.73 -0.88
N GLY A 14 5.58 -7.69 0.10
CA GLY A 14 5.61 -6.73 1.20
C GLY A 14 6.72 -7.08 2.19
N TYR A 15 6.77 -6.41 3.34
CA TYR A 15 7.81 -6.64 4.36
C TYR A 15 7.98 -8.12 4.73
N ALA A 16 6.87 -8.81 5.05
CA ALA A 16 6.93 -10.21 5.48
C ALA A 16 7.42 -11.14 4.35
N GLY A 17 6.92 -10.94 3.12
CA GLY A 17 7.30 -11.79 1.98
C GLY A 17 8.75 -11.60 1.56
N LEU A 18 9.23 -10.37 1.46
CA LEU A 18 10.64 -10.09 1.16
C LEU A 18 11.56 -10.58 2.27
N GLN A 19 11.19 -10.39 3.54
CA GLN A 19 11.96 -10.92 4.66
C GLN A 19 12.07 -12.44 4.59
N ALA A 20 10.97 -13.14 4.29
CA ALA A 20 10.98 -14.59 4.12
C ALA A 20 11.90 -15.01 2.96
N VAL A 21 11.74 -14.40 1.77
CA VAL A 21 12.54 -14.73 0.59
C VAL A 21 14.02 -14.44 0.80
N THR A 22 14.36 -13.26 1.34
CA THR A 22 15.76 -12.88 1.59
C THR A 22 16.45 -13.78 2.61
N LYS A 23 15.71 -14.31 3.59
CA LYS A 23 16.23 -15.30 4.53
C LYS A 23 16.39 -16.67 3.86
N LEU A 24 15.36 -17.13 3.14
CA LEU A 24 15.39 -18.42 2.43
C LEU A 24 16.55 -18.49 1.42
N GLN A 25 16.75 -17.47 0.61
CA GLN A 25 17.84 -17.46 -0.39
C GLN A 25 19.25 -17.46 0.23
N LYS A 26 19.40 -17.02 1.50
CA LYS A 26 20.68 -17.06 2.21
C LYS A 26 20.94 -18.43 2.85
N GLU A 27 19.90 -19.04 3.41
CA GLU A 27 20.05 -20.25 4.25
C GLU A 27 19.85 -21.55 3.46
N ILE A 28 19.11 -21.51 2.32
CA ILE A 28 18.77 -22.71 1.55
C ILE A 28 19.52 -22.70 0.21
N SER A 29 20.10 -23.83 -0.14
CA SER A 29 20.72 -24.00 -1.46
C SER A 29 19.67 -24.30 -2.52
N ALA A 30 19.97 -23.96 -3.78
CA ALA A 30 19.10 -24.25 -4.92
C ALA A 30 18.85 -25.75 -5.16
N ASN A 31 19.66 -26.62 -4.55
CA ASN A 31 19.50 -28.09 -4.64
C ASN A 31 18.49 -28.62 -3.60
N GLU A 32 18.23 -27.88 -2.51
CA GLU A 32 17.34 -28.29 -1.42
C GLU A 32 15.89 -27.89 -1.69
N ALA A 33 15.67 -26.69 -2.20
CA ALA A 33 14.32 -26.20 -2.52
C ALA A 33 14.29 -25.33 -3.78
N GLU A 34 13.11 -25.30 -4.38
CA GLU A 34 12.72 -24.35 -5.41
C GLU A 34 11.89 -23.24 -4.73
N ILE A 35 12.39 -22.00 -4.75
CA ILE A 35 11.74 -20.86 -4.14
C ILE A 35 11.06 -20.03 -5.24
N THR A 36 9.75 -19.87 -5.15
CA THR A 36 8.98 -19.00 -6.05
C THR A 36 8.33 -17.87 -5.25
N LEU A 37 8.56 -16.65 -5.69
CA LEU A 37 7.92 -15.44 -5.16
C LEU A 37 6.89 -14.95 -6.17
N VAL A 38 5.63 -14.82 -5.75
CA VAL A 38 4.54 -14.25 -6.56
C VAL A 38 4.15 -12.90 -5.99
N ASN A 39 4.14 -11.87 -6.83
CA ASN A 39 3.64 -10.54 -6.41
C ASN A 39 2.98 -9.81 -7.58
N LYS A 40 1.90 -9.07 -7.30
CA LYS A 40 1.14 -8.32 -8.31
C LYS A 40 1.93 -7.15 -8.93
N ASN A 41 2.88 -6.59 -8.20
CA ASN A 41 3.74 -5.50 -8.66
C ASN A 41 5.18 -6.00 -8.87
N LYS A 42 5.92 -5.37 -9.79
CA LYS A 42 7.37 -5.63 -9.98
C LYS A 42 8.25 -4.98 -8.91
N TYR A 43 7.63 -4.30 -7.97
CA TYR A 43 8.30 -3.52 -6.94
C TYR A 43 7.73 -3.84 -5.55
N HIS A 44 8.56 -3.64 -4.56
CA HIS A 44 8.20 -3.44 -3.17
C HIS A 44 8.03 -1.95 -2.91
N TYR A 45 7.19 -1.57 -1.97
CA TYR A 45 7.10 -0.21 -1.47
C TYR A 45 7.03 -0.18 0.05
N GLU A 46 7.56 0.90 0.62
CA GLU A 46 7.58 1.14 2.06
C GLU A 46 6.18 1.54 2.55
N ALA A 47 5.38 0.55 2.93
CA ALA A 47 3.98 0.77 3.33
C ALA A 47 3.82 1.64 4.59
N THR A 48 4.85 1.68 5.45
CA THR A 48 4.86 2.52 6.65
C THR A 48 4.96 4.03 6.36
N TRP A 49 5.26 4.42 5.12
CA TRP A 49 5.41 5.82 4.70
C TRP A 49 4.29 6.26 3.75
N LEU A 50 3.24 5.44 3.62
CA LEU A 50 2.11 5.77 2.74
C LEU A 50 1.34 7.02 3.18
N HIS A 51 1.34 7.35 4.47
CA HIS A 51 0.70 8.56 5.00
C HIS A 51 1.37 9.82 4.46
N GLU A 52 2.72 9.87 4.39
CA GLU A 52 3.47 10.98 3.79
C GLU A 52 3.19 11.11 2.29
N ALA A 53 3.25 9.98 1.56
CA ALA A 53 2.92 9.98 0.13
C ALA A 53 1.46 10.39 -0.13
N SER A 54 0.54 10.04 0.77
CA SER A 54 -0.88 10.40 0.69
C SER A 54 -1.14 11.88 0.93
N ALA A 55 -0.41 12.48 1.85
CA ALA A 55 -0.44 13.93 2.07
C ALA A 55 0.31 14.70 0.97
N GLY A 56 1.26 14.07 0.29
CA GLY A 56 2.12 14.67 -0.73
C GLY A 56 3.33 15.39 -0.15
N THR A 57 3.72 15.08 1.08
CA THR A 57 4.96 15.54 1.73
C THR A 57 6.17 14.72 1.31
N LEU A 58 5.93 13.47 0.84
CA LEU A 58 6.94 12.62 0.26
C LEU A 58 6.55 12.19 -1.17
N ASN A 59 7.54 12.17 -2.08
CA ASN A 59 7.31 11.67 -3.42
C ASN A 59 7.14 10.13 -3.37
N TYR A 60 6.01 9.62 -3.86
CA TYR A 60 5.71 8.19 -3.88
C TYR A 60 6.77 7.35 -4.63
N GLU A 61 7.52 7.94 -5.57
CA GLU A 61 8.60 7.25 -6.30
C GLU A 61 9.76 6.86 -5.39
N ASP A 62 10.00 7.64 -4.32
CA ASP A 62 11.07 7.38 -3.35
C ASP A 62 10.76 6.20 -2.43
N LEU A 63 9.50 5.73 -2.42
CA LEU A 63 9.05 4.57 -1.64
C LEU A 63 9.19 3.25 -2.39
N ILE A 64 9.56 3.26 -3.66
CA ILE A 64 9.46 2.12 -4.56
C ILE A 64 10.83 1.51 -4.81
N TYR A 65 10.95 0.20 -4.58
CA TYR A 65 12.17 -0.57 -4.82
C TYR A 65 11.87 -1.75 -5.76
N PRO A 66 12.61 -1.93 -6.87
CA PRO A 66 12.46 -3.10 -7.73
C PRO A 66 12.71 -4.40 -6.96
N ILE A 67 11.78 -5.35 -7.00
CA ILE A 67 11.94 -6.65 -6.31
C ILE A 67 13.21 -7.36 -6.79
N GLU A 68 13.52 -7.27 -8.07
CA GLU A 68 14.68 -7.88 -8.68
C GLU A 68 16.04 -7.38 -8.14
N SER A 69 16.07 -6.22 -7.49
CA SER A 69 17.29 -5.71 -6.83
C SER A 69 17.56 -6.36 -5.47
N VAL A 70 16.56 -7.03 -4.90
CA VAL A 70 16.61 -7.62 -3.55
C VAL A 70 16.78 -9.14 -3.58
N ILE A 71 16.36 -9.79 -4.67
CA ILE A 71 16.40 -11.25 -4.81
C ILE A 71 17.59 -11.73 -5.62
N ASP A 72 18.09 -12.92 -5.27
CA ASP A 72 19.06 -13.66 -6.10
C ASP A 72 18.29 -14.46 -7.18
N LYS A 73 18.35 -14.00 -8.42
CA LYS A 73 17.66 -14.61 -9.57
C LYS A 73 18.09 -16.06 -9.86
N ASN A 74 19.23 -16.50 -9.33
CA ASN A 74 19.68 -17.89 -9.46
C ASN A 74 19.01 -18.81 -8.44
N LYS A 75 18.41 -18.26 -7.38
CA LYS A 75 17.79 -19.00 -6.29
C LYS A 75 16.29 -18.80 -6.19
N VAL A 76 15.80 -17.64 -6.61
CA VAL A 76 14.39 -17.24 -6.47
C VAL A 76 13.79 -16.97 -7.83
N ASN A 77 12.74 -17.72 -8.15
CA ASN A 77 11.92 -17.48 -9.34
C ASN A 77 10.85 -16.41 -9.00
N PHE A 78 10.98 -15.23 -9.57
CA PHE A 78 9.99 -14.16 -9.38
C PHE A 78 8.92 -14.18 -10.48
N ILE A 79 7.66 -14.26 -10.07
CA ILE A 79 6.49 -14.23 -10.94
C ILE A 79 5.69 -12.97 -10.66
N ASN A 80 5.60 -12.09 -11.64
CA ASN A 80 4.74 -10.93 -11.55
C ASN A 80 3.31 -11.33 -11.93
N ALA A 81 2.50 -11.65 -10.93
CA ALA A 81 1.12 -12.10 -11.10
C ALA A 81 0.28 -11.77 -9.87
N GLU A 82 -1.01 -11.65 -10.07
CA GLU A 82 -1.98 -11.52 -9.00
C GLU A 82 -2.50 -12.89 -8.58
N VAL A 83 -2.56 -13.12 -7.26
CA VAL A 83 -3.13 -14.33 -6.67
C VAL A 83 -4.65 -14.21 -6.70
N THR A 84 -5.33 -15.16 -7.32
CA THR A 84 -6.79 -15.16 -7.44
C THR A 84 -7.46 -16.17 -6.52
N LYS A 85 -6.77 -17.29 -6.20
CA LYS A 85 -7.33 -18.32 -5.32
C LYS A 85 -6.24 -19.18 -4.69
N ILE A 86 -6.47 -19.61 -3.46
CA ILE A 86 -5.62 -20.57 -2.74
C ILE A 86 -6.45 -21.82 -2.43
N ASP A 87 -6.07 -22.96 -3.01
CA ASP A 87 -6.62 -24.27 -2.67
C ASP A 87 -5.65 -25.00 -1.73
N ARG A 88 -5.99 -25.00 -0.44
CA ARG A 88 -5.17 -25.62 0.60
C ARG A 88 -5.17 -27.15 0.52
N ASN A 89 -6.28 -27.75 0.06
CA ASN A 89 -6.44 -29.21 0.00
C ASN A 89 -5.64 -29.77 -1.17
N ALA A 90 -5.73 -29.12 -2.34
CA ALA A 90 -4.96 -29.50 -3.52
C ALA A 90 -3.52 -28.99 -3.48
N LYS A 91 -3.13 -28.14 -2.50
CA LYS A 91 -1.85 -27.43 -2.43
C LYS A 91 -1.52 -26.67 -3.72
N LYS A 92 -2.48 -25.88 -4.21
CA LYS A 92 -2.39 -25.10 -5.43
C LYS A 92 -2.76 -23.65 -5.18
N VAL A 93 -2.10 -22.77 -5.92
CA VAL A 93 -2.42 -21.34 -5.97
C VAL A 93 -2.70 -20.98 -7.42
N GLU A 94 -3.88 -20.42 -7.67
CA GLU A 94 -4.26 -19.86 -8.96
C GLU A 94 -3.84 -18.39 -9.01
N THR A 95 -3.28 -17.99 -10.14
CA THR A 95 -2.84 -16.62 -10.40
C THR A 95 -3.23 -16.19 -11.80
N THR A 96 -3.09 -14.90 -12.11
CA THR A 96 -3.29 -14.36 -13.46
C THR A 96 -2.30 -14.92 -14.50
N HIS A 97 -1.22 -15.61 -14.06
CA HIS A 97 -0.20 -16.22 -14.92
C HIS A 97 -0.12 -17.74 -14.83
N GLY A 98 -1.15 -18.39 -14.27
CA GLY A 98 -1.21 -19.85 -14.20
C GLY A 98 -1.35 -20.37 -12.76
N ILE A 99 -1.19 -21.68 -12.63
CA ILE A 99 -1.36 -22.41 -11.37
C ILE A 99 0.01 -22.86 -10.86
N PHE A 100 0.29 -22.62 -9.59
CA PHE A 100 1.49 -23.02 -8.90
C PHE A 100 1.17 -24.04 -7.81
N GLU A 101 1.91 -25.15 -7.81
CA GLU A 101 1.86 -26.16 -6.75
C GLU A 101 2.93 -25.87 -5.70
N TYR A 102 2.66 -26.24 -4.44
CA TYR A 102 3.60 -26.03 -3.36
C TYR A 102 3.66 -27.19 -2.37
N ASP A 103 4.80 -27.39 -1.74
CA ASP A 103 4.95 -28.19 -0.53
C ASP A 103 4.78 -27.31 0.71
N ILE A 104 5.35 -26.09 0.65
CA ILE A 104 5.32 -25.06 1.72
C ILE A 104 4.79 -23.76 1.12
N LEU A 105 3.82 -23.16 1.79
CA LEU A 105 3.21 -21.90 1.40
C LEU A 105 3.43 -20.84 2.48
N VAL A 106 3.95 -19.69 2.06
CA VAL A 106 4.03 -18.47 2.88
C VAL A 106 3.03 -17.46 2.31
N VAL A 107 2.03 -17.09 3.12
CA VAL A 107 1.02 -16.09 2.74
C VAL A 107 1.42 -14.75 3.36
N ALA A 108 1.81 -13.80 2.52
CA ALA A 108 2.27 -12.46 2.89
C ALA A 108 1.62 -11.38 2.00
N LEU A 109 0.32 -11.53 1.73
CA LEU A 109 -0.43 -10.71 0.78
C LEU A 109 -0.78 -9.30 1.30
N GLY A 110 -0.47 -9.02 2.56
CA GLY A 110 -0.72 -7.72 3.18
C GLY A 110 -2.11 -7.62 3.81
N PHE A 111 -2.68 -6.43 3.73
CA PHE A 111 -3.96 -6.08 4.36
C PHE A 111 -4.83 -5.28 3.38
N GLU A 112 -6.09 -5.16 3.71
CA GLU A 112 -7.06 -4.27 3.08
C GLU A 112 -7.63 -3.33 4.14
N SER A 113 -8.12 -2.18 3.72
CA SER A 113 -8.79 -1.24 4.61
C SER A 113 -10.16 -1.78 5.02
N GLU A 114 -10.47 -1.67 6.31
CA GLU A 114 -11.78 -2.06 6.85
C GLU A 114 -12.66 -0.82 7.06
N THR A 115 -13.88 -0.87 6.52
CA THR A 115 -14.85 0.24 6.64
C THR A 115 -15.93 -0.02 7.69
N PHE A 116 -15.89 -1.18 8.35
CA PHE A 116 -16.85 -1.60 9.38
C PHE A 116 -18.32 -1.51 8.95
N GLY A 117 -18.58 -1.58 7.64
CA GLY A 117 -19.93 -1.46 7.08
C GLY A 117 -20.56 -0.08 7.19
N ILE A 118 -19.79 0.98 7.42
CA ILE A 118 -20.27 2.35 7.43
C ILE A 118 -20.73 2.72 6.03
N ASN A 119 -22.02 3.05 5.89
CA ASN A 119 -22.61 3.39 4.61
C ASN A 119 -21.93 4.60 3.95
N GLY A 120 -21.60 4.47 2.68
CA GLY A 120 -20.98 5.51 1.87
C GLY A 120 -19.45 5.65 2.07
N MET A 121 -18.88 4.99 3.09
CA MET A 121 -17.44 5.13 3.35
C MET A 121 -16.60 4.49 2.24
N LYS A 122 -17.01 3.33 1.77
CA LYS A 122 -16.29 2.62 0.69
C LYS A 122 -16.41 3.34 -0.66
N GLU A 123 -17.55 4.00 -0.90
CA GLU A 123 -17.88 4.66 -2.17
C GLU A 123 -17.31 6.08 -2.27
N HIS A 124 -17.11 6.76 -1.13
CA HIS A 124 -16.81 8.20 -1.11
C HIS A 124 -15.50 8.56 -0.43
N ALA A 125 -14.90 7.64 0.36
CA ALA A 125 -13.64 7.92 1.03
C ALA A 125 -12.44 7.39 0.25
N PHE A 126 -11.33 8.12 0.31
CA PHE A 126 -10.02 7.61 -0.09
C PHE A 126 -9.44 6.75 1.02
N GLN A 127 -8.70 5.72 0.63
CA GLN A 127 -8.06 4.79 1.57
C GLN A 127 -6.54 4.89 1.46
N ILE A 128 -5.85 4.89 2.58
CA ILE A 128 -4.38 4.79 2.62
C ILE A 128 -4.01 3.32 2.75
N GLU A 129 -3.92 2.64 1.61
CA GLU A 129 -3.76 1.19 1.56
C GLU A 129 -2.53 0.75 0.76
N ASN A 130 -2.29 1.41 -0.36
CA ASN A 130 -1.21 1.09 -1.26
C ASN A 130 -0.72 2.34 -1.99
N ILE A 131 0.36 2.20 -2.77
CA ILE A 131 0.98 3.33 -3.46
C ILE A 131 0.06 4.02 -4.47
N HIS A 132 -0.88 3.28 -5.07
CA HIS A 132 -1.83 3.83 -6.04
C HIS A 132 -2.85 4.73 -5.34
N THR A 133 -3.47 4.21 -4.26
CA THR A 133 -4.46 4.99 -3.49
C THR A 133 -3.83 6.19 -2.79
N ALA A 134 -2.58 6.08 -2.30
CA ALA A 134 -1.84 7.20 -1.74
C ALA A 134 -1.62 8.32 -2.78
N ARG A 135 -1.21 7.95 -4.00
CA ARG A 135 -1.02 8.90 -5.10
C ARG A 135 -2.33 9.57 -5.52
N GLU A 136 -3.42 8.81 -5.59
CA GLU A 136 -4.74 9.36 -5.91
C GLU A 136 -5.21 10.36 -4.87
N LEU A 137 -5.04 10.04 -3.57
CA LEU A 137 -5.41 10.94 -2.48
C LEU A 137 -4.58 12.23 -2.51
N SER A 138 -3.26 12.12 -2.64
CA SER A 138 -2.38 13.30 -2.73
C SER A 138 -2.78 14.22 -3.88
N ARG A 139 -3.03 13.66 -5.07
CA ARG A 139 -3.50 14.42 -6.23
C ARG A 139 -4.86 15.06 -5.98
N HIS A 140 -5.80 14.32 -5.40
CA HIS A 140 -7.13 14.83 -5.10
C HIS A 140 -7.08 16.05 -4.17
N ILE A 141 -6.26 15.99 -3.12
CA ILE A 141 -6.08 17.12 -2.20
C ILE A 141 -5.55 18.34 -2.97
N GLU A 142 -4.50 18.17 -3.75
CA GLU A 142 -3.90 19.26 -4.52
C GLU A 142 -4.88 19.85 -5.55
N ASP A 143 -5.62 19.00 -6.27
CA ASP A 143 -6.63 19.42 -7.25
C ASP A 143 -7.76 20.24 -6.58
N LYS A 144 -8.15 19.91 -5.36
CA LYS A 144 -9.14 20.68 -4.60
C LYS A 144 -8.66 22.11 -4.34
N PHE A 145 -7.42 22.31 -3.92
CA PHE A 145 -6.84 23.64 -3.73
C PHE A 145 -6.74 24.43 -5.04
N ALA A 146 -6.27 23.79 -6.12
CA ALA A 146 -6.15 24.39 -7.43
C ALA A 146 -7.51 24.86 -7.96
N ASN A 147 -8.52 23.97 -7.89
CA ASN A 147 -9.88 24.26 -8.34
C ASN A 147 -10.53 25.35 -7.51
N TYR A 148 -10.38 25.31 -6.18
CA TYR A 148 -10.85 26.38 -5.31
C TYR A 148 -10.23 27.71 -5.69
N ALA A 149 -8.91 27.78 -5.90
CA ALA A 149 -8.22 29.00 -6.30
C ALA A 149 -8.75 29.58 -7.63
N ALA A 150 -9.00 28.71 -8.61
CA ALA A 150 -9.47 29.08 -9.96
C ALA A 150 -10.97 29.45 -10.02
N SER A 151 -11.79 28.94 -9.09
CA SER A 151 -13.24 29.16 -9.09
C SER A 151 -13.61 30.63 -8.81
N LYS A 152 -14.62 31.12 -9.50
CA LYS A 152 -15.25 32.44 -9.20
C LYS A 152 -16.21 32.35 -8.02
N GLU A 153 -16.87 31.21 -7.88
CA GLU A 153 -17.75 30.89 -6.75
C GLU A 153 -16.97 30.03 -5.77
N LYS A 154 -16.70 30.58 -4.59
CA LYS A 154 -15.89 29.89 -3.57
C LYS A 154 -16.81 29.14 -2.61
N ASP A 155 -16.70 27.81 -2.58
CA ASP A 155 -17.31 26.99 -1.55
C ASP A 155 -16.23 26.50 -0.57
N GLU A 156 -16.29 26.95 0.69
CA GLU A 156 -15.32 26.54 1.71
C GLU A 156 -15.40 25.04 2.06
N ASN A 157 -16.49 24.37 1.68
CA ASN A 157 -16.58 22.91 1.84
C ASN A 157 -15.61 22.17 0.91
N ASP A 158 -15.18 22.79 -0.19
CA ASP A 158 -14.13 22.21 -1.06
C ASP A 158 -12.78 22.10 -0.35
N LEU A 159 -12.56 22.87 0.72
CA LEU A 159 -11.35 22.85 1.55
C LEU A 159 -11.55 22.10 2.87
N ALA A 160 -12.67 21.38 3.03
CA ALA A 160 -12.92 20.57 4.21
C ALA A 160 -12.33 19.15 4.03
N ILE A 161 -11.47 18.74 4.94
CA ILE A 161 -10.86 17.42 4.98
C ILE A 161 -11.41 16.68 6.20
N LEU A 162 -12.04 15.53 5.97
CA LEU A 162 -12.53 14.65 7.02
C LEU A 162 -11.67 13.38 7.04
N VAL A 163 -11.04 13.09 8.18
CA VAL A 163 -10.26 11.87 8.40
C VAL A 163 -11.08 10.93 9.29
N GLY A 164 -11.45 9.78 8.75
CA GLY A 164 -12.18 8.73 9.46
C GLY A 164 -11.20 7.71 10.07
N GLY A 165 -11.17 7.65 11.39
CA GLY A 165 -10.28 6.79 12.18
C GLY A 165 -9.07 7.53 12.74
N ALA A 166 -8.86 7.39 14.06
CA ALA A 166 -7.74 7.98 14.79
C ALA A 166 -6.73 6.92 15.28
N GLY A 167 -6.57 5.85 14.51
CA GLY A 167 -5.46 4.91 14.64
C GLY A 167 -4.16 5.51 14.06
N PHE A 168 -3.06 4.75 14.10
CA PHE A 168 -1.72 5.22 13.66
C PHE A 168 -1.77 5.90 12.30
N THR A 169 -2.31 5.24 11.26
CA THR A 169 -2.35 5.79 9.90
C THR A 169 -3.10 7.12 9.83
N GLY A 170 -4.26 7.23 10.51
CA GLY A 170 -5.05 8.48 10.50
C GLY A 170 -4.35 9.62 11.22
N ILE A 171 -3.72 9.35 12.36
CA ILE A 171 -2.99 10.35 13.14
C ILE A 171 -1.70 10.78 12.43
N GLU A 172 -0.95 9.85 11.85
CA GLU A 172 0.25 10.16 11.06
C GLU A 172 -0.11 11.00 9.84
N PHE A 173 -1.18 10.63 9.12
CA PHE A 173 -1.67 11.43 7.99
C PHE A 173 -2.12 12.83 8.41
N LEU A 174 -2.78 12.98 9.54
CA LEU A 174 -3.13 14.29 10.10
C LEU A 174 -1.88 15.13 10.42
N GLY A 175 -0.84 14.50 10.95
CA GLY A 175 0.46 15.15 11.17
C GLY A 175 1.02 15.71 9.87
N GLU A 176 1.08 14.91 8.81
CA GLU A 176 1.55 15.34 7.50
C GLU A 176 0.73 16.48 6.88
N LEU A 177 -0.59 16.48 7.10
CA LEU A 177 -1.44 17.58 6.64
C LEU A 177 -1.10 18.91 7.31
N THR A 178 -0.57 18.93 8.54
CA THR A 178 -0.16 20.17 9.22
C THR A 178 0.98 20.88 8.49
N ASP A 179 1.84 20.13 7.81
CA ASP A 179 2.94 20.66 7.01
C ASP A 179 2.50 20.93 5.56
N ARG A 180 1.72 20.02 4.99
CA ARG A 180 1.30 20.13 3.59
C ARG A 180 0.31 21.27 3.32
N ILE A 181 -0.64 21.52 4.21
CA ILE A 181 -1.69 22.52 4.00
C ILE A 181 -1.12 23.94 3.87
N PRO A 182 -0.18 24.42 4.72
CA PRO A 182 0.47 25.71 4.53
C PRO A 182 1.16 25.87 3.17
N GLU A 183 1.81 24.80 2.68
CA GLU A 183 2.44 24.80 1.36
C GLU A 183 1.42 24.98 0.23
N LEU A 184 0.31 24.23 0.27
CA LEU A 184 -0.76 24.33 -0.72
C LEU A 184 -1.44 25.70 -0.67
N CYS A 185 -1.70 26.23 0.53
CA CYS A 185 -2.24 27.56 0.72
C CYS A 185 -1.35 28.63 0.10
N ASN A 186 -0.05 28.56 0.33
CA ASN A 186 0.92 29.48 -0.26
C ASN A 186 0.98 29.33 -1.78
N LYS A 187 1.04 28.08 -2.29
CA LYS A 187 1.13 27.78 -3.73
C LYS A 187 -0.07 28.32 -4.51
N TYR A 188 -1.27 28.20 -3.97
CA TYR A 188 -2.53 28.53 -4.66
C TYR A 188 -3.15 29.86 -4.19
N GLY A 189 -2.54 30.58 -3.27
CA GLY A 189 -3.06 31.85 -2.74
C GLY A 189 -4.38 31.68 -1.95
N VAL A 190 -4.50 30.57 -1.22
CA VAL A 190 -5.66 30.25 -0.39
C VAL A 190 -5.42 30.69 1.05
N ASP A 191 -6.42 31.33 1.67
CA ASP A 191 -6.37 31.65 3.10
C ASP A 191 -6.46 30.37 3.93
N GLN A 192 -5.44 30.10 4.74
CA GLN A 192 -5.35 28.90 5.57
C GLN A 192 -6.48 28.79 6.58
N ASN A 193 -7.05 29.91 7.03
CA ASN A 193 -8.18 29.93 7.96
C ASN A 193 -9.48 29.33 7.37
N LYS A 194 -9.53 29.16 6.05
CA LYS A 194 -10.66 28.54 5.34
C LYS A 194 -10.55 27.03 5.27
N VAL A 195 -9.38 26.46 5.53
CA VAL A 195 -9.17 25.01 5.53
C VAL A 195 -9.64 24.43 6.86
N ARG A 196 -10.48 23.41 6.78
CA ARG A 196 -10.98 22.71 7.97
C ARG A 196 -10.54 21.25 7.93
N ILE A 197 -9.84 20.80 8.96
CA ILE A 197 -9.47 19.40 9.12
C ILE A 197 -10.22 18.86 10.34
N THR A 198 -10.95 17.77 10.14
CA THR A 198 -11.73 17.12 11.20
C THR A 198 -11.36 15.64 11.25
N CYS A 199 -11.03 15.13 12.43
CA CYS A 199 -10.88 13.71 12.67
C CYS A 199 -12.12 13.16 13.39
N VAL A 200 -12.62 12.03 12.92
CA VAL A 200 -13.76 11.32 13.54
C VAL A 200 -13.28 9.92 13.92
N GLU A 201 -13.50 9.57 15.20
CA GLU A 201 -13.14 8.27 15.75
C GLU A 201 -14.37 7.65 16.43
N ALA A 202 -14.57 6.34 16.22
CA ALA A 202 -15.67 5.59 16.84
C ALA A 202 -15.38 5.22 18.28
N MET A 203 -14.11 5.08 18.65
CA MET A 203 -13.68 4.74 20.01
C MET A 203 -13.56 6.01 20.86
N PRO A 204 -13.74 5.89 22.20
CA PRO A 204 -13.64 7.05 23.09
C PRO A 204 -12.22 7.59 23.32
N LYS A 205 -11.21 6.93 22.74
CA LYS A 205 -9.81 7.32 22.81
C LYS A 205 -9.18 7.19 21.42
N ILE A 206 -8.24 8.09 21.16
CA ILE A 206 -7.35 8.04 20.00
C ILE A 206 -6.08 7.26 20.39
N LEU A 207 -5.53 6.45 19.45
CA LEU A 207 -4.34 5.57 19.59
C LEU A 207 -4.45 4.55 20.71
#